data_b55dd53711073bb1308c3127dd1c3c20
#
_entry.id   b55dd53711073bb1308c3127dd1c3c20
#
_cell.length_a   1.000
_cell.length_b   1.000
_cell.length_c   1.000
_cell.angle_alpha   90.00
_cell.angle_beta   90.00
_cell.angle_gamma   90.00
#
_symmetry.space_group_name_H-M   'P 1'
#
loop_
_entity.id
_entity.type
_entity.pdbx_description
1 polymer ?
#
loop_
_entity_poly.entity_id
_entity_poly.type
_entity_poly.pdbx_seq_one_letter_code
_entity_poly.pdbx_strand_id
1 'polypeptide(L)'
;MTKILVGTLFSGENEFDECLASIRKQSFTNYDHLIIENKPELEAHRQLFQTFLENKDRYDLLIKVDADMVLCSEDLFEEIARQFAGNSRLRLLSIRVYDFFTDSLINGLQTYRNTITWDLTRDTVFPDIPNTDQNEAVVDTKRLEPAAWHSPNPSIPQAFHYGVHRGIKSLQKIHSTTHWATLQAVWKHFVTSGDERLGMAVLGAELVYAGRFKRADQNYTNPAMEEALTEFRGLDAAQIRHEILKLRARHWGFLPSDLRRKILRKLRGEREGLWDQ
;
A
#
# COMPACT_ATOMS: atom_id res chain seq x y z
N MET A 1 13.26 23.03 -18.10
CA MET A 1 12.36 23.22 -16.91
C MET A 1 11.74 21.86 -16.63
N THR A 2 11.84 21.37 -15.40
CA THR A 2 11.32 20.04 -15.04
C THR A 2 9.83 19.91 -15.37
N LYS A 3 9.45 18.85 -16.09
CA LYS A 3 8.06 18.50 -16.38
C LYS A 3 7.70 17.21 -15.62
N ILE A 4 6.60 17.24 -14.88
CA ILE A 4 6.16 16.12 -14.03
C ILE A 4 4.92 15.46 -14.64
N LEU A 5 4.89 14.13 -14.64
CA LEU A 5 3.65 13.35 -14.74
C LEU A 5 3.21 12.98 -13.32
N VAL A 6 2.04 13.42 -12.91
CA VAL A 6 1.39 12.94 -11.68
C VAL A 6 0.47 11.80 -12.07
N GLY A 7 0.59 10.65 -11.41
CA GLY A 7 -0.23 9.48 -11.69
C GLY A 7 -1.06 9.09 -10.49
N THR A 8 -2.39 9.00 -10.66
CA THR A 8 -3.33 8.56 -9.62
C THR A 8 -4.15 7.39 -10.12
N LEU A 9 -4.23 6.34 -9.31
CA LEU A 9 -5.05 5.15 -9.57
C LEU A 9 -6.25 5.20 -8.63
N PHE A 10 -7.47 5.16 -9.20
CA PHE A 10 -8.72 5.29 -8.46
C PHE A 10 -9.62 4.08 -8.68
N SER A 11 -10.13 3.50 -7.59
CA SER A 11 -11.03 2.34 -7.59
C SER A 11 -12.19 2.46 -6.60
N GLY A 12 -12.43 3.68 -6.09
CA GLY A 12 -13.50 3.95 -5.12
C GLY A 12 -13.01 4.37 -3.74
N GLU A 13 -11.76 4.85 -3.63
CA GLU A 13 -11.19 5.40 -2.41
C GLU A 13 -11.96 6.65 -1.96
N ASN A 14 -12.26 6.71 -0.65
CA ASN A 14 -13.13 7.74 -0.07
C ASN A 14 -12.51 9.14 -0.12
N GLU A 15 -11.18 9.22 -0.14
CA GLU A 15 -10.41 10.47 -0.11
C GLU A 15 -10.10 11.04 -1.49
N PHE A 16 -10.68 10.48 -2.56
CA PHE A 16 -10.30 10.85 -3.93
C PHE A 16 -10.48 12.34 -4.25
N ASP A 17 -11.57 12.94 -3.81
CA ASP A 17 -11.82 14.37 -4.04
C ASP A 17 -10.82 15.26 -3.30
N GLU A 18 -10.47 14.91 -2.05
CA GLU A 18 -9.44 15.58 -1.26
C GLU A 18 -8.05 15.38 -1.86
N CYS A 19 -7.75 14.19 -2.37
CA CYS A 19 -6.53 13.89 -3.11
C CYS A 19 -6.40 14.83 -4.31
N LEU A 20 -7.41 14.90 -5.18
CA LEU A 20 -7.43 15.78 -6.33
C LEU A 20 -7.31 17.26 -5.94
N ALA A 21 -8.00 17.69 -4.90
CA ALA A 21 -7.92 19.05 -4.40
C ALA A 21 -6.51 19.39 -3.91
N SER A 22 -5.83 18.49 -3.22
CA SER A 22 -4.47 18.67 -2.71
C SER A 22 -3.42 18.73 -3.84
N ILE A 23 -3.62 17.96 -4.92
CA ILE A 23 -2.78 18.02 -6.12
C ILE A 23 -2.97 19.35 -6.85
N ARG A 24 -4.22 19.81 -7.02
CA ARG A 24 -4.52 21.09 -7.70
C ARG A 24 -3.99 22.32 -6.97
N LYS A 25 -3.77 22.23 -5.66
CA LYS A 25 -3.22 23.31 -4.83
C LYS A 25 -1.70 23.45 -4.93
N GLN A 26 -1.00 22.53 -5.62
CA GLN A 26 0.44 22.59 -5.71
C GLN A 26 0.90 23.87 -6.42
N SER A 27 1.88 24.55 -5.84
CA SER A 27 2.49 25.78 -6.40
C SER A 27 3.27 25.52 -7.69
N PHE A 28 3.85 24.32 -7.82
CA PHE A 28 4.50 23.87 -9.03
C PHE A 28 3.47 23.48 -10.08
N THR A 29 3.36 24.26 -11.16
CA THR A 29 2.30 24.11 -12.16
C THR A 29 2.69 23.35 -13.43
N ASN A 30 4.01 23.05 -13.62
CA ASN A 30 4.47 22.34 -14.83
C ASN A 30 4.32 20.82 -14.69
N TYR A 31 3.09 20.37 -14.47
CA TYR A 31 2.76 18.95 -14.44
C TYR A 31 1.53 18.65 -15.29
N ASP A 32 1.42 17.39 -15.73
CA ASP A 32 0.18 16.81 -16.25
C ASP A 32 -0.29 15.76 -15.25
N HIS A 33 -1.61 15.63 -15.07
CA HIS A 33 -2.20 14.66 -14.16
C HIS A 33 -2.92 13.56 -14.94
N LEU A 34 -2.47 12.31 -14.78
CA LEU A 34 -3.08 11.11 -15.34
C LEU A 34 -3.85 10.39 -14.25
N ILE A 35 -5.16 10.27 -14.42
CA ILE A 35 -6.02 9.48 -13.55
C ILE A 35 -6.41 8.22 -14.30
N ILE A 36 -6.24 7.07 -13.66
CA ILE A 36 -6.62 5.75 -14.19
C ILE A 36 -7.67 5.19 -13.25
N GLU A 37 -8.87 4.97 -13.79
CA GLU A 37 -10.05 4.63 -13.00
C GLU A 37 -10.53 3.21 -13.26
N ASN A 38 -11.01 2.55 -12.19
CA ASN A 38 -11.79 1.32 -12.24
C ASN A 38 -11.14 0.16 -13.02
N LYS A 39 -9.80 0.06 -12.96
CA LYS A 39 -9.06 -1.03 -13.58
C LYS A 39 -8.58 -2.04 -12.53
N PRO A 40 -8.38 -3.32 -12.94
CA PRO A 40 -7.65 -4.27 -12.12
C PRO A 40 -6.28 -3.71 -11.71
N GLU A 41 -5.87 -3.92 -10.47
CA GLU A 41 -4.69 -3.30 -9.86
C GLU A 41 -3.42 -3.43 -10.71
N LEU A 42 -3.14 -4.65 -11.22
CA LEU A 42 -1.98 -4.89 -12.09
C LEU A 42 -2.06 -4.10 -13.40
N GLU A 43 -3.25 -4.02 -14.00
CA GLU A 43 -3.46 -3.30 -15.27
C GLU A 43 -3.30 -1.79 -15.07
N ALA A 44 -3.86 -1.25 -13.99
CA ALA A 44 -3.76 0.17 -13.65
C ALA A 44 -2.30 0.60 -13.45
N HIS A 45 -1.53 -0.16 -12.66
CA HIS A 45 -0.10 0.12 -12.44
C HIS A 45 0.71 0.01 -13.73
N ARG A 46 0.47 -1.04 -14.53
CA ARG A 46 1.16 -1.18 -15.84
C ARG A 46 0.86 -0.01 -16.76
N GLN A 47 -0.39 0.40 -16.87
CA GLN A 47 -0.76 1.53 -17.70
C GLN A 47 -0.05 2.81 -17.27
N LEU A 48 0.01 3.08 -15.95
CA LEU A 48 0.70 4.26 -15.42
C LEU A 48 2.19 4.24 -15.79
N PHE A 49 2.88 3.15 -15.44
CA PHE A 49 4.32 3.05 -15.67
C PHE A 49 4.65 3.03 -17.17
N GLN A 50 3.86 2.31 -17.98
CA GLN A 50 4.05 2.28 -19.41
C GLN A 50 3.84 3.65 -20.06
N THR A 51 2.80 4.38 -19.65
CA THR A 51 2.58 5.77 -20.12
C THR A 51 3.78 6.66 -19.84
N PHE A 52 4.37 6.55 -18.66
CA PHE A 52 5.57 7.32 -18.32
C PHE A 52 6.79 6.90 -19.16
N LEU A 53 7.04 5.59 -19.31
CA LEU A 53 8.17 5.07 -20.11
C LEU A 53 8.10 5.47 -21.57
N GLU A 54 6.91 5.43 -22.16
CA GLU A 54 6.67 5.82 -23.57
C GLU A 54 6.81 7.33 -23.79
N ASN A 55 6.66 8.14 -22.73
CA ASN A 55 6.73 9.60 -22.77
C ASN A 55 7.91 10.19 -21.97
N LYS A 56 8.99 9.42 -21.79
CA LYS A 56 10.17 9.85 -21.02
C LYS A 56 10.89 11.08 -21.59
N ASP A 57 10.71 11.37 -22.87
CA ASP A 57 11.23 12.59 -23.52
C ASP A 57 10.38 13.82 -23.20
N ARG A 58 9.14 13.63 -22.77
CA ARG A 58 8.21 14.68 -22.37
C ARG A 58 8.24 14.97 -20.87
N TYR A 59 8.42 13.92 -20.05
CA TYR A 59 8.39 14.00 -18.59
C TYR A 59 9.75 13.66 -18.00
N ASP A 60 10.24 14.49 -17.08
CA ASP A 60 11.46 14.27 -16.32
C ASP A 60 11.20 13.36 -15.11
N LEU A 61 10.02 13.50 -14.50
CA LEU A 61 9.64 12.81 -13.27
C LEU A 61 8.23 12.22 -13.38
N LEU A 62 8.04 11.06 -12.73
CA LEU A 62 6.72 10.51 -12.38
C LEU A 62 6.55 10.59 -10.87
N ILE A 63 5.50 11.27 -10.39
CA ILE A 63 5.07 11.23 -9.00
C ILE A 63 3.82 10.35 -8.92
N LYS A 64 3.90 9.22 -8.20
CA LYS A 64 2.74 8.36 -7.95
C LYS A 64 2.06 8.84 -6.66
N VAL A 65 0.84 9.34 -6.78
CA VAL A 65 -0.03 9.75 -5.67
C VAL A 65 -1.22 8.81 -5.66
N ASP A 66 -1.33 7.94 -4.65
CA ASP A 66 -2.46 7.03 -4.54
C ASP A 66 -3.74 7.82 -4.23
N ALA A 67 -4.90 7.34 -4.70
CA ALA A 67 -6.17 8.06 -4.61
C ALA A 67 -6.64 8.33 -3.18
N ASP A 68 -6.08 7.62 -2.21
CA ASP A 68 -6.29 7.79 -0.78
C ASP A 68 -5.21 8.63 -0.08
N MET A 69 -4.35 9.32 -0.85
CA MET A 69 -3.35 10.25 -0.33
C MET A 69 -3.80 11.70 -0.42
N VAL A 70 -3.72 12.44 0.68
CA VAL A 70 -3.95 13.88 0.73
C VAL A 70 -2.64 14.58 1.05
N LEU A 71 -2.11 15.35 0.09
CA LEU A 71 -0.83 16.05 0.22
C LEU A 71 -0.91 17.13 1.32
N CYS A 72 0.14 17.21 2.17
CA CYS A 72 0.14 18.10 3.33
C CYS A 72 0.59 19.53 3.02
N SER A 73 1.35 19.73 1.93
CA SER A 73 1.99 21.03 1.61
C SER A 73 1.74 21.39 0.14
N GLU A 74 1.54 22.67 -0.12
CA GLU A 74 1.33 23.18 -1.48
C GLU A 74 2.63 23.31 -2.29
N ASP A 75 3.80 23.24 -1.66
CA ASP A 75 5.11 23.34 -2.30
C ASP A 75 5.82 21.98 -2.46
N LEU A 76 5.13 20.87 -2.17
CA LEU A 76 5.73 19.53 -2.18
C LEU A 76 6.31 19.15 -3.54
N PHE A 77 5.61 19.44 -4.64
CA PHE A 77 6.12 19.13 -5.98
C PHE A 77 7.34 19.97 -6.34
N GLU A 78 7.39 21.22 -5.89
CA GLU A 78 8.57 22.07 -6.06
C GLU A 78 9.75 21.54 -5.25
N GLU A 79 9.53 21.11 -4.01
CA GLU A 79 10.55 20.50 -3.18
C GLU A 79 11.13 19.24 -3.83
N ILE A 80 10.26 18.35 -4.32
CA ILE A 80 10.65 17.13 -5.06
C ILE A 80 11.48 17.50 -6.29
N ALA A 81 11.00 18.42 -7.12
CA ALA A 81 11.72 18.86 -8.32
C ALA A 81 13.11 19.42 -7.98
N ARG A 82 13.24 20.18 -6.89
CA ARG A 82 14.51 20.74 -6.39
C ARG A 82 15.46 19.62 -5.93
N GLN A 83 14.99 18.60 -5.23
CA GLN A 83 15.83 17.46 -4.81
C GLN A 83 16.40 16.72 -6.03
N PHE A 84 15.59 16.47 -7.05
CA PHE A 84 16.05 15.84 -8.28
C PHE A 84 16.98 16.73 -9.10
N ALA A 85 16.77 18.05 -9.14
CA ALA A 85 17.67 18.99 -9.81
C ALA A 85 19.04 19.08 -9.09
N GLY A 86 19.04 19.03 -7.77
CA GLY A 86 20.28 19.08 -6.95
C GLY A 86 21.07 17.79 -6.93
N ASN A 87 20.50 16.67 -7.37
CA ASN A 87 21.18 15.37 -7.39
C ASN A 87 20.87 14.61 -8.69
N SER A 88 21.78 14.73 -9.68
CA SER A 88 21.63 14.06 -10.97
C SER A 88 21.65 12.53 -10.89
N ARG A 89 22.17 11.96 -9.80
CA ARG A 89 22.22 10.51 -9.56
C ARG A 89 20.91 9.99 -8.93
N LEU A 90 20.09 10.86 -8.33
CA LEU A 90 18.83 10.48 -7.72
C LEU A 90 17.84 9.97 -8.79
N ARG A 91 17.46 8.70 -8.71
CA ARG A 91 16.54 8.06 -9.66
C ARG A 91 15.19 7.70 -9.07
N LEU A 92 15.17 7.36 -7.80
CA LEU A 92 13.97 7.05 -7.02
C LEU A 92 14.03 7.80 -5.69
N LEU A 93 12.98 8.55 -5.39
CA LEU A 93 12.76 9.18 -4.09
C LEU A 93 11.48 8.61 -3.48
N SER A 94 11.60 8.07 -2.27
CA SER A 94 10.45 7.64 -1.47
C SER A 94 10.35 8.56 -0.26
N ILE A 95 9.22 9.25 -0.13
CA ILE A 95 8.97 10.18 0.97
C ILE A 95 7.95 9.56 1.92
N ARG A 96 8.12 9.79 3.22
CA ARG A 96 7.22 9.24 4.23
C ARG A 96 5.89 9.98 4.27
N VAL A 97 4.84 9.20 4.43
CA VAL A 97 3.46 9.64 4.61
C VAL A 97 2.95 9.14 5.95
N TYR A 98 1.99 9.84 6.55
CA TYR A 98 1.35 9.39 7.79
C TYR A 98 0.18 8.48 7.45
N ASP A 99 0.20 7.27 7.96
CA ASP A 99 -0.78 6.23 7.66
C ASP A 99 -1.81 6.09 8.77
N PHE A 100 -3.08 6.25 8.43
CA PHE A 100 -4.20 6.08 9.35
C PHE A 100 -4.22 4.69 10.01
N PHE A 101 -3.98 3.63 9.22
CA PHE A 101 -4.12 2.27 9.73
C PHE A 101 -3.09 1.94 10.81
N THR A 102 -1.85 2.36 10.63
CA THR A 102 -0.75 2.05 11.55
C THR A 102 -0.48 3.14 12.58
N ASP A 103 -1.14 4.29 12.46
CA ASP A 103 -0.89 5.49 13.29
C ASP A 103 0.60 5.86 13.31
N SER A 104 1.23 5.84 12.13
CA SER A 104 2.68 6.03 12.01
C SER A 104 3.12 6.50 10.63
N LEU A 105 4.37 6.98 10.55
CA LEU A 105 5.01 7.31 9.27
C LEU A 105 5.43 6.03 8.54
N ILE A 106 4.94 5.87 7.31
CA ILE A 106 5.32 4.79 6.39
C ILE A 106 5.98 5.36 5.12
N ASN A 107 6.70 4.53 4.37
CA ASN A 107 7.13 4.89 3.02
C ASN A 107 5.92 4.83 2.09
N GLY A 108 5.61 5.94 1.42
CA GLY A 108 4.39 6.03 0.62
C GLY A 108 4.58 6.77 -0.70
N LEU A 109 4.83 8.05 -0.68
CA LEU A 109 4.93 8.85 -1.89
C LEU A 109 6.22 8.54 -2.66
N GLN A 110 6.07 7.97 -3.85
CA GLN A 110 7.19 7.57 -4.69
C GLN A 110 7.32 8.47 -5.92
N THR A 111 8.55 8.91 -6.20
CA THR A 111 8.89 9.70 -7.38
C THR A 111 10.02 9.02 -8.14
N TYR A 112 9.85 8.88 -9.44
CA TYR A 112 10.79 8.24 -10.35
C TYR A 112 11.31 9.24 -11.37
N ARG A 113 12.63 9.19 -11.64
CA ARG A 113 13.25 9.93 -12.76
C ARG A 113 13.10 9.14 -14.05
N ASN A 114 12.96 9.83 -15.19
CA ASN A 114 12.86 9.21 -16.52
C ASN A 114 14.10 8.41 -16.95
N THR A 115 15.24 8.58 -16.26
CA THR A 115 16.46 7.83 -16.53
C THR A 115 16.58 6.53 -15.71
N ILE A 116 15.62 6.24 -14.82
CA ILE A 116 15.60 4.96 -14.09
C ILE A 116 15.40 3.80 -15.08
N THR A 117 16.20 2.74 -14.89
CA THR A 117 16.01 1.49 -15.62
C THR A 117 15.02 0.63 -14.87
N TRP A 118 13.98 0.17 -15.53
CA TRP A 118 12.94 -0.64 -14.94
C TRP A 118 12.23 -1.54 -15.94
N ASP A 119 11.75 -2.67 -15.41
CA ASP A 119 10.84 -3.56 -16.11
C ASP A 119 9.47 -3.49 -15.45
N LEU A 120 8.43 -3.58 -16.27
CA LEU A 120 7.06 -3.62 -15.75
C LEU A 120 6.85 -4.92 -14.96
N THR A 121 6.32 -4.78 -13.76
CA THR A 121 6.03 -5.93 -12.91
C THR A 121 4.98 -6.85 -13.54
N ARG A 122 5.11 -8.15 -13.27
CA ARG A 122 4.10 -9.17 -13.55
C ARG A 122 3.46 -9.69 -12.27
N ASP A 123 3.94 -9.22 -11.12
CA ASP A 123 3.40 -9.61 -9.83
C ASP A 123 2.01 -8.99 -9.63
N THR A 124 1.03 -9.80 -9.26
CA THR A 124 -0.35 -9.36 -9.00
C THR A 124 -0.56 -8.93 -7.55
N VAL A 125 0.41 -9.13 -6.68
CA VAL A 125 0.34 -8.78 -5.24
C VAL A 125 1.17 -7.53 -4.92
N PHE A 126 2.22 -7.27 -5.73
CA PHE A 126 3.07 -6.07 -5.63
C PHE A 126 3.16 -5.35 -6.98
N PRO A 127 2.03 -5.01 -7.62
CA PRO A 127 2.06 -4.34 -8.92
C PRO A 127 2.59 -2.91 -8.81
N ASP A 128 2.54 -2.33 -7.63
CA ASP A 128 3.05 -1.01 -7.26
C ASP A 128 4.59 -0.95 -7.15
N ILE A 129 5.27 -2.10 -7.21
CA ILE A 129 6.73 -2.19 -7.14
C ILE A 129 7.28 -2.71 -8.47
N PRO A 130 7.59 -1.84 -9.45
CA PRO A 130 8.27 -2.25 -10.65
C PRO A 130 9.71 -2.68 -10.33
N ASN A 131 10.27 -3.59 -11.12
CA ASN A 131 11.68 -3.93 -11.04
C ASN A 131 12.51 -2.73 -11.52
N THR A 132 13.14 -2.03 -10.59
CA THR A 132 13.93 -0.83 -10.88
C THR A 132 15.38 -1.05 -10.49
N ASP A 133 16.27 -0.36 -11.19
CA ASP A 133 17.64 -0.15 -10.70
C ASP A 133 17.57 0.80 -9.50
N GLN A 134 17.67 0.22 -8.30
CA GLN A 134 17.57 0.96 -7.03
C GLN A 134 18.90 1.45 -6.50
N ASN A 135 19.99 1.33 -7.26
CA ASN A 135 21.34 1.70 -6.78
C ASN A 135 21.45 3.18 -6.35
N GLU A 136 20.50 4.00 -6.75
CA GLU A 136 20.42 5.43 -6.44
C GLU A 136 19.04 5.82 -5.87
N ALA A 137 18.38 4.88 -5.20
CA ALA A 137 17.16 5.14 -4.46
C ALA A 137 17.47 5.82 -3.12
N VAL A 138 16.67 6.81 -2.78
CA VAL A 138 16.75 7.52 -1.49
C VAL A 138 15.40 7.45 -0.81
N VAL A 139 15.41 7.02 0.46
CA VAL A 139 14.26 7.17 1.35
C VAL A 139 14.50 8.42 2.19
N ASP A 140 13.61 9.40 2.08
CA ASP A 140 13.70 10.61 2.91
C ASP A 140 13.25 10.31 4.34
N THR A 141 14.24 9.93 5.16
CA THR A 141 14.05 9.65 6.59
C THR A 141 14.28 10.86 7.48
N LYS A 142 14.75 11.98 6.93
CA LYS A 142 15.09 13.19 7.68
C LYS A 142 13.87 14.11 7.84
N ARG A 143 12.89 13.99 6.95
CA ARG A 143 11.66 14.76 7.03
C ARG A 143 10.89 14.34 8.28
N LEU A 144 10.62 15.27 9.19
CA LEU A 144 9.82 15.04 10.39
C LEU A 144 8.32 15.15 10.08
N GLU A 145 7.96 16.08 9.19
CA GLU A 145 6.58 16.27 8.74
C GLU A 145 6.24 15.26 7.62
N PRO A 146 5.04 14.68 7.62
CA PRO A 146 4.61 13.81 6.53
C PRO A 146 4.44 14.60 5.23
N ALA A 147 4.74 13.98 4.08
CA ALA A 147 4.45 14.55 2.76
C ALA A 147 2.96 14.50 2.42
N ALA A 148 2.27 13.50 2.93
CA ALA A 148 0.84 13.29 2.75
C ALA A 148 0.24 12.52 3.94
N TRP A 149 -1.07 12.62 4.08
CA TRP A 149 -1.87 11.69 4.85
C TRP A 149 -2.30 10.55 3.94
N HIS A 150 -2.05 9.31 4.35
CA HIS A 150 -2.49 8.11 3.65
C HIS A 150 -3.74 7.56 4.31
N SER A 151 -4.80 7.43 3.54
CA SER A 151 -6.13 6.98 3.97
C SER A 151 -6.63 7.73 5.23
N PRO A 152 -6.67 9.08 5.28
CA PRO A 152 -7.05 9.78 6.51
C PRO A 152 -8.51 9.53 6.92
N ASN A 153 -9.38 9.16 5.98
CA ASN A 153 -10.79 8.88 6.24
C ASN A 153 -11.30 7.69 5.39
N PRO A 154 -10.74 6.47 5.53
CA PRO A 154 -11.11 5.34 4.69
C PRO A 154 -12.56 4.93 4.96
N SER A 155 -13.27 4.54 3.91
CA SER A 155 -14.57 3.89 4.04
C SER A 155 -14.42 2.48 4.63
N ILE A 156 -15.51 1.90 5.15
CA ILE A 156 -15.51 0.50 5.63
C ILE A 156 -15.08 -0.49 4.53
N PRO A 157 -15.59 -0.41 3.28
CA PRO A 157 -15.10 -1.28 2.19
C PRO A 157 -13.61 -1.11 1.91
N GLN A 158 -13.10 0.12 1.89
CA GLN A 158 -11.69 0.42 1.67
C GLN A 158 -10.81 -0.18 2.79
N ALA A 159 -11.21 -0.01 4.04
CA ALA A 159 -10.52 -0.58 5.17
C ALA A 159 -10.50 -2.11 5.14
N PHE A 160 -11.60 -2.73 4.80
CA PHE A 160 -11.69 -4.19 4.63
C PHE A 160 -10.76 -4.68 3.52
N HIS A 161 -10.78 -4.01 2.35
CA HIS A 161 -9.88 -4.31 1.24
C HIS A 161 -8.41 -4.16 1.63
N TYR A 162 -8.04 -3.07 2.33
CA TYR A 162 -6.69 -2.89 2.85
C TYR A 162 -6.24 -4.12 3.66
N GLY A 163 -7.11 -4.62 4.53
CA GLY A 163 -6.84 -5.80 5.35
C GLY A 163 -6.64 -7.06 4.52
N VAL A 164 -7.52 -7.34 3.56
CA VAL A 164 -7.39 -8.48 2.63
C VAL A 164 -6.07 -8.39 1.87
N HIS A 165 -5.76 -7.25 1.29
CA HIS A 165 -4.53 -7.04 0.53
C HIS A 165 -3.27 -7.24 1.40
N ARG A 166 -3.23 -6.65 2.60
CA ARG A 166 -2.11 -6.84 3.55
C ARG A 166 -2.02 -8.28 4.06
N GLY A 167 -3.15 -8.95 4.27
CA GLY A 167 -3.21 -10.36 4.62
C GLY A 167 -2.56 -11.23 3.54
N ILE A 168 -2.92 -11.03 2.27
CA ILE A 168 -2.31 -11.74 1.13
C ILE A 168 -0.80 -11.46 1.05
N LYS A 169 -0.39 -10.19 1.14
CA LYS A 169 1.04 -9.79 1.16
C LYS A 169 1.81 -10.48 2.30
N SER A 170 1.22 -10.63 3.47
CA SER A 170 1.86 -11.29 4.62
C SER A 170 2.07 -12.81 4.45
N LEU A 171 1.39 -13.44 3.51
CA LEU A 171 1.57 -14.87 3.18
C LEU A 171 2.64 -15.11 2.11
N GLN A 172 3.18 -14.08 1.51
CA GLN A 172 4.22 -14.17 0.48
C GLN A 172 5.59 -14.50 1.09
N LYS A 173 6.57 -14.88 0.23
CA LYS A 173 7.95 -15.10 0.69
C LYS A 173 8.68 -13.79 1.00
N ILE A 174 8.43 -12.75 0.18
CA ILE A 174 9.11 -11.46 0.25
C ILE A 174 8.28 -10.53 1.13
N HIS A 175 8.94 -9.81 2.04
CA HIS A 175 8.33 -8.83 2.95
C HIS A 175 7.18 -9.33 3.84
N SER A 176 6.97 -10.65 3.95
CA SER A 176 5.87 -11.22 4.75
C SER A 176 5.88 -10.74 6.21
N THR A 177 7.05 -10.66 6.83
CA THR A 177 7.20 -10.19 8.22
C THR A 177 6.82 -8.72 8.37
N THR A 178 7.17 -7.87 7.39
CA THR A 178 6.80 -6.45 7.41
C THR A 178 5.29 -6.28 7.34
N HIS A 179 4.61 -6.95 6.40
CA HIS A 179 3.16 -6.87 6.28
C HIS A 179 2.43 -7.48 7.48
N TRP A 180 2.97 -8.56 8.05
CA TRP A 180 2.47 -9.10 9.30
C TRP A 180 2.61 -8.08 10.44
N ALA A 181 3.77 -7.44 10.61
CA ALA A 181 4.01 -6.42 11.63
C ALA A 181 3.06 -5.21 11.46
N THR A 182 2.83 -4.77 10.22
CA THR A 182 1.83 -3.75 9.88
C THR A 182 0.45 -4.15 10.42
N LEU A 183 -0.02 -5.37 10.15
CA LEU A 183 -1.32 -5.84 10.65
C LEU A 183 -1.38 -5.95 12.19
N GLN A 184 -0.25 -6.22 12.86
CA GLN A 184 -0.20 -6.17 14.33
C GLN A 184 -0.30 -4.73 14.85
N ALA A 185 0.26 -3.74 14.16
CA ALA A 185 0.09 -2.32 14.49
C ALA A 185 -1.38 -1.91 14.32
N VAL A 186 -2.03 -2.28 13.22
CA VAL A 186 -3.47 -2.04 12.98
C VAL A 186 -4.33 -2.68 14.09
N TRP A 187 -4.04 -3.92 14.46
CA TRP A 187 -4.73 -4.59 15.56
C TRP A 187 -4.58 -3.84 16.89
N LYS A 188 -3.35 -3.41 17.21
CA LYS A 188 -3.10 -2.62 18.43
C LYS A 188 -3.88 -1.31 18.40
N HIS A 189 -3.88 -0.61 17.26
CA HIS A 189 -4.60 0.64 17.09
C HIS A 189 -6.11 0.42 17.23
N PHE A 190 -6.67 -0.64 16.62
CA PHE A 190 -8.08 -1.02 16.80
C PHE A 190 -8.44 -1.26 18.27
N VAL A 191 -7.64 -2.05 18.98
CA VAL A 191 -7.93 -2.38 20.39
C VAL A 191 -7.92 -1.15 21.29
N THR A 192 -7.10 -0.15 20.96
CA THR A 192 -7.00 1.10 21.74
C THR A 192 -8.06 2.13 21.39
N SER A 193 -8.37 2.28 20.08
CA SER A 193 -9.29 3.34 19.62
C SER A 193 -10.75 2.88 19.53
N GLY A 194 -11.00 1.59 19.29
CA GLY A 194 -12.32 1.08 18.99
C GLY A 194 -12.86 1.49 17.61
N ASP A 195 -12.02 2.01 16.71
CA ASP A 195 -12.44 2.43 15.36
C ASP A 195 -12.79 1.21 14.51
N GLU A 196 -14.05 1.13 14.07
CA GLU A 196 -14.58 0.00 13.30
C GLU A 196 -13.84 -0.22 11.99
N ARG A 197 -13.31 0.83 11.36
CA ARG A 197 -12.52 0.75 10.11
C ARG A 197 -11.25 -0.06 10.33
N LEU A 198 -10.55 0.17 11.43
CA LEU A 198 -9.36 -0.61 11.81
C LEU A 198 -9.74 -2.07 12.10
N GLY A 199 -10.87 -2.28 12.77
CA GLY A 199 -11.41 -3.61 13.02
C GLY A 199 -11.70 -4.35 11.71
N MET A 200 -12.33 -3.69 10.76
CA MET A 200 -12.64 -4.28 9.44
C MET A 200 -11.37 -4.58 8.63
N ALA A 201 -10.33 -3.75 8.73
CA ALA A 201 -9.04 -4.06 8.14
C ALA A 201 -8.42 -5.34 8.73
N VAL A 202 -8.44 -5.50 10.05
CA VAL A 202 -7.96 -6.73 10.69
C VAL A 202 -8.83 -7.92 10.30
N LEU A 203 -10.15 -7.78 10.29
CA LEU A 203 -11.09 -8.84 9.91
C LEU A 203 -10.84 -9.34 8.49
N GLY A 204 -10.62 -8.42 7.53
CA GLY A 204 -10.25 -8.76 6.17
C GLY A 204 -8.98 -9.63 6.10
N ALA A 205 -7.95 -9.28 6.87
CA ALA A 205 -6.72 -10.07 6.95
C ALA A 205 -6.94 -11.45 7.59
N GLU A 206 -7.77 -11.55 8.65
CA GLU A 206 -8.06 -12.83 9.30
C GLU A 206 -8.87 -13.77 8.38
N LEU A 207 -9.72 -13.24 7.52
CA LEU A 207 -10.42 -14.03 6.49
C LEU A 207 -9.46 -14.59 5.44
N VAL A 208 -8.41 -13.84 5.08
CA VAL A 208 -7.32 -14.37 4.22
C VAL A 208 -6.62 -15.54 4.93
N TYR A 209 -6.28 -15.39 6.20
CA TYR A 209 -5.65 -16.45 6.98
C TYR A 209 -6.54 -17.68 7.15
N ALA A 210 -7.83 -17.48 7.22
CA ALA A 210 -8.84 -18.55 7.21
C ALA A 210 -9.03 -19.22 5.83
N GLY A 211 -8.35 -18.72 4.79
CA GLY A 211 -8.41 -19.29 3.44
C GLY A 211 -9.59 -18.83 2.59
N ARG A 212 -10.32 -17.77 3.03
CA ARG A 212 -11.48 -17.28 2.29
C ARG A 212 -11.07 -16.51 1.03
N PHE A 213 -9.95 -15.78 1.05
CA PHE A 213 -9.43 -15.03 -0.09
C PHE A 213 -8.14 -15.62 -0.61
N LYS A 214 -7.99 -15.63 -1.93
CA LYS A 214 -6.80 -16.06 -2.66
C LYS A 214 -6.10 -14.85 -3.28
N ARG A 215 -4.89 -15.07 -3.80
CA ARG A 215 -4.09 -14.05 -4.49
C ARG A 215 -4.84 -13.35 -5.63
N ALA A 216 -5.72 -14.05 -6.35
CA ALA A 216 -6.50 -13.47 -7.44
C ALA A 216 -7.65 -12.55 -6.97
N ASP A 217 -8.00 -12.61 -5.68
CA ASP A 217 -9.19 -11.94 -5.14
C ASP A 217 -8.90 -10.54 -4.60
N GLN A 218 -7.71 -10.00 -4.84
CA GLN A 218 -7.25 -8.74 -4.25
C GLN A 218 -7.78 -7.46 -4.89
N ASN A 219 -8.41 -7.54 -6.07
CA ASN A 219 -8.92 -6.35 -6.74
C ASN A 219 -10.17 -5.80 -6.03
N TYR A 220 -10.26 -4.46 -5.93
CA TYR A 220 -11.42 -3.75 -5.37
C TYR A 220 -12.74 -4.15 -6.01
N THR A 221 -12.73 -4.45 -7.32
CA THR A 221 -13.91 -4.82 -8.10
C THR A 221 -14.29 -6.30 -7.96
N ASN A 222 -13.60 -7.07 -7.10
CA ASN A 222 -13.91 -8.50 -6.95
C ASN A 222 -15.21 -8.68 -6.17
N PRO A 223 -16.24 -9.34 -6.75
CA PRO A 223 -17.51 -9.59 -6.08
C PRO A 223 -17.39 -10.34 -4.74
N ALA A 224 -16.36 -11.17 -4.58
CA ALA A 224 -16.10 -11.88 -3.33
C ALA A 224 -15.80 -10.95 -2.14
N MET A 225 -15.28 -9.75 -2.41
CA MET A 225 -15.08 -8.71 -1.40
C MET A 225 -16.41 -8.19 -0.87
N GLU A 226 -17.33 -7.82 -1.76
CA GLU A 226 -18.64 -7.29 -1.39
C GLU A 226 -19.50 -8.37 -0.69
N GLU A 227 -19.45 -9.60 -1.18
CA GLU A 227 -20.13 -10.74 -0.54
C GLU A 227 -19.65 -10.94 0.89
N ALA A 228 -18.31 -10.99 1.09
CA ALA A 228 -17.73 -11.14 2.42
C ALA A 228 -18.05 -9.94 3.32
N LEU A 229 -17.96 -8.72 2.80
CA LEU A 229 -18.25 -7.51 3.55
C LEU A 229 -19.73 -7.46 4.01
N THR A 230 -20.65 -7.96 3.19
CA THR A 230 -22.09 -8.00 3.50
C THR A 230 -22.37 -8.81 4.76
N GLU A 231 -21.62 -9.89 5.03
CA GLU A 231 -21.80 -10.72 6.23
C GLU A 231 -21.46 -9.98 7.53
N PHE A 232 -20.59 -8.96 7.44
CA PHE A 232 -20.11 -8.21 8.60
C PHE A 232 -20.63 -6.77 8.63
N ARG A 233 -21.56 -6.43 7.74
CA ARG A 233 -22.14 -5.09 7.65
C ARG A 233 -22.92 -4.76 8.92
N GLY A 234 -22.66 -3.58 9.48
CA GLY A 234 -23.38 -3.07 10.66
C GLY A 234 -22.94 -3.67 12.00
N LEU A 235 -21.85 -4.44 12.03
CA LEU A 235 -21.23 -4.85 13.26
C LEU A 235 -20.55 -3.66 13.94
N ASP A 236 -20.74 -3.53 15.25
CA ASP A 236 -19.99 -2.59 16.08
C ASP A 236 -18.58 -3.13 16.40
N ALA A 237 -17.73 -2.27 16.98
CA ALA A 237 -16.35 -2.61 17.31
C ALA A 237 -16.20 -3.86 18.20
N ALA A 238 -17.13 -4.08 19.15
CA ALA A 238 -17.11 -5.24 20.04
C ALA A 238 -17.44 -6.52 19.30
N GLN A 239 -18.42 -6.47 18.40
CA GLN A 239 -18.83 -7.59 17.54
C GLN A 239 -17.73 -7.94 16.54
N ILE A 240 -17.11 -6.93 15.90
CA ILE A 240 -15.96 -7.11 15.00
C ILE A 240 -14.81 -7.79 15.75
N ARG A 241 -14.48 -7.30 16.95
CA ARG A 241 -13.45 -7.90 17.80
C ARG A 241 -13.76 -9.36 18.12
N HIS A 242 -15.01 -9.68 18.42
CA HIS A 242 -15.45 -11.06 18.69
C HIS A 242 -15.20 -11.98 17.48
N GLU A 243 -15.61 -11.55 16.29
CA GLU A 243 -15.39 -12.33 15.05
C GLU A 243 -13.90 -12.52 14.73
N ILE A 244 -13.08 -11.49 14.92
CA ILE A 244 -11.61 -11.60 14.77
C ILE A 244 -11.05 -12.67 15.71
N LEU A 245 -11.40 -12.64 17.00
CA LEU A 245 -10.91 -13.61 17.98
C LEU A 245 -11.39 -15.03 17.69
N LYS A 246 -12.63 -15.18 17.22
CA LYS A 246 -13.19 -16.47 16.80
C LYS A 246 -12.46 -17.05 15.59
N LEU A 247 -12.07 -16.21 14.59
CA LEU A 247 -11.25 -16.63 13.46
C LEU A 247 -9.85 -17.03 13.94
N ARG A 248 -9.19 -16.23 14.77
CA ARG A 248 -7.86 -16.50 15.32
C ARG A 248 -7.78 -17.81 16.10
N ALA A 249 -8.87 -18.20 16.77
CA ALA A 249 -8.93 -19.50 17.46
C ALA A 249 -8.92 -20.70 16.51
N ARG A 250 -9.21 -20.50 15.22
CA ARG A 250 -9.33 -21.58 14.21
C ARG A 250 -8.12 -21.70 13.30
N HIS A 251 -7.23 -20.72 13.27
CA HIS A 251 -6.04 -20.73 12.43
C HIS A 251 -4.86 -20.04 13.14
N TRP A 252 -3.67 -20.31 12.62
CA TRP A 252 -2.43 -19.77 13.16
C TRP A 252 -1.88 -18.61 12.31
N GLY A 253 -2.72 -18.01 11.47
CA GLY A 253 -2.35 -16.95 10.54
C GLY A 253 -1.86 -15.67 11.22
N PHE A 254 -2.29 -15.41 12.47
CA PHE A 254 -1.80 -14.31 13.29
C PHE A 254 -0.32 -14.42 13.70
N LEU A 255 0.33 -15.58 13.45
CA LEU A 255 1.77 -15.74 13.66
C LEU A 255 2.53 -15.45 12.36
N PRO A 256 3.74 -14.87 12.42
CA PRO A 256 4.60 -14.71 11.27
C PRO A 256 4.78 -16.01 10.53
N SER A 257 4.79 -15.97 9.20
CA SER A 257 4.89 -17.18 8.36
C SER A 257 6.11 -18.04 8.71
N ASP A 258 7.23 -17.41 9.08
CA ASP A 258 8.44 -18.10 9.47
C ASP A 258 8.31 -18.80 10.82
N LEU A 259 7.71 -18.13 11.80
CA LEU A 259 7.45 -18.72 13.11
C LEU A 259 6.46 -19.88 13.01
N ARG A 260 5.39 -19.70 12.22
CA ARG A 260 4.41 -20.76 11.93
C ARG A 260 5.08 -21.98 11.28
N ARG A 261 5.95 -21.77 10.27
CA ARG A 261 6.72 -22.86 9.64
C ARG A 261 7.61 -23.59 10.66
N LYS A 262 8.32 -22.85 11.52
CA LYS A 262 9.15 -23.45 12.59
C LYS A 262 8.33 -24.28 13.57
N ILE A 263 7.19 -23.77 14.03
CA ILE A 263 6.30 -24.50 14.93
C ILE A 263 5.75 -25.77 14.27
N LEU A 264 5.28 -25.67 13.02
CA LEU A 264 4.74 -26.82 12.29
C LEU A 264 5.82 -27.89 12.03
N ARG A 265 7.05 -27.50 11.67
CA ARG A 265 8.19 -28.43 11.54
C ARG A 265 8.47 -29.13 12.86
N LYS A 266 8.52 -28.38 13.97
CA LYS A 266 8.73 -28.95 15.29
C LYS A 266 7.62 -29.93 15.71
N LEU A 267 6.36 -29.61 15.42
CA LEU A 267 5.22 -30.50 15.71
C LEU A 267 5.23 -31.77 14.84
N ARG A 268 5.81 -31.74 13.63
CA ARG A 268 5.99 -32.88 12.74
C ARG A 268 7.24 -33.70 13.08
N GLY A 269 8.02 -33.30 14.08
CA GLY A 269 9.27 -33.98 14.42
C GLY A 269 10.41 -33.80 13.41
N GLU A 270 10.26 -32.85 12.48
CA GLU A 270 11.28 -32.51 11.49
C GLU A 270 12.44 -31.78 12.19
N ARG A 271 13.67 -32.35 12.16
CA ARG A 271 14.87 -31.66 12.68
C ARG A 271 15.24 -30.51 11.73
N GLU A 272 15.67 -29.38 12.30
CA GLU A 272 16.27 -28.29 11.51
C GLU A 272 17.50 -28.85 10.77
N GLY A 273 17.42 -28.91 9.45
CA GLY A 273 18.57 -29.29 8.62
C GLY A 273 19.61 -28.15 8.67
N LEU A 274 20.88 -28.52 8.82
CA LEU A 274 22.06 -27.63 8.90
C LEU A 274 22.33 -26.79 7.63
N TRP A 275 21.38 -26.71 6.69
CA TRP A 275 21.59 -26.11 5.35
C TRP A 275 20.73 -24.89 5.04
N ASP A 276 20.06 -24.28 6.03
CA ASP A 276 19.31 -23.02 5.88
C ASP A 276 20.08 -21.83 6.50
N GLN A 277 21.40 -21.75 6.22
CA GLN A 277 22.19 -20.54 6.48
C GLN A 277 22.29 -19.68 5.22
#